data_0af7e41fa8abdae276aa68b09c5c559d
#
_entry.id   0af7e41fa8abdae276aa68b09c5c559d
#
_cell.length_a   1.000
_cell.length_b   1.000
_cell.length_c   1.000
_cell.angle_alpha   90.00
_cell.angle_beta   90.00
_cell.angle_gamma   90.00
#
_symmetry.space_group_name_H-M   'P 1'
#
loop_
_entity.id
_entity.type
_entity.pdbx_description
1 polymer ?
#
loop_
_entity_poly.entity_id
_entity_poly.type
_entity_poly.pdbx_seq_one_letter_code
_entity_poly.pdbx_strand_id
1 'polypeptide(L)'
;MDFGVFMPNGSNGYVISEAIKPYLPDYKHQKAIALEAEKQGFSFALPMIKFKGFGGSTGYWDHCLEPFTLVAALAAETKTLSYIPTVALLAMHPAYTARTIATLSNISDGRVGLNVVTGWNRPEYEQMGLWPGNNYYENRYEFASEYLAILDDLWTSGQCTRHSPFWKITDCHCLPIPKHQIPIYSAGQSPSGIKFCTEHATQRIVFGHRSVLKTLEKEKNNKEPKKYGTILLFHLIVAVTDEKARKIAENIIEKADRTAISNQI
;
A
#
# COMPACT_ATOMS: atom_id res chain seq x y z
N MET A 1 0.58 -10.71 -17.93
CA MET A 1 1.14 -9.56 -17.14
C MET A 1 -0.04 -8.75 -16.72
N ASP A 2 -0.15 -8.47 -15.43
CA ASP A 2 -1.25 -7.69 -14.89
C ASP A 2 -0.82 -6.25 -14.67
N PHE A 3 -1.70 -5.32 -14.94
CA PHE A 3 -1.48 -3.89 -14.71
C PHE A 3 -2.37 -3.42 -13.56
N GLY A 4 -1.82 -2.56 -12.71
CA GLY A 4 -2.55 -1.94 -11.62
C GLY A 4 -2.34 -0.44 -11.57
N VAL A 5 -3.22 0.25 -10.88
CA VAL A 5 -3.12 1.68 -10.61
C VAL A 5 -2.74 1.89 -9.15
N PHE A 6 -1.61 2.56 -8.91
CA PHE A 6 -1.33 3.11 -7.59
C PHE A 6 -2.11 4.42 -7.48
N MET A 7 -3.18 4.41 -6.66
CA MET A 7 -4.19 5.47 -6.61
C MET A 7 -3.60 6.77 -6.09
N PRO A 8 -3.81 7.92 -6.77
CA PRO A 8 -3.33 9.21 -6.28
C PRO A 8 -4.26 9.77 -5.20
N ASN A 9 -4.46 9.02 -4.12
CA ASN A 9 -5.33 9.40 -3.00
C ASN A 9 -4.66 10.31 -1.96
N GLY A 10 -3.42 10.77 -2.21
CA GLY A 10 -2.73 11.82 -1.48
C GLY A 10 -2.53 13.08 -2.31
N SER A 11 -2.35 14.25 -1.67
CA SER A 11 -2.09 15.52 -2.36
C SER A 11 -0.86 15.42 -3.25
N ASN A 12 -0.95 16.01 -4.45
CA ASN A 12 0.03 15.97 -5.54
C ASN A 12 0.35 14.57 -6.08
N GLY A 13 -0.49 13.57 -5.76
CA GLY A 13 -0.31 12.20 -6.23
C GLY A 13 1.07 11.66 -5.86
N TYR A 14 1.92 11.39 -6.86
CA TYR A 14 3.27 10.85 -6.67
C TYR A 14 4.36 11.75 -7.29
N VAL A 15 4.07 13.04 -7.50
CA VAL A 15 5.02 14.00 -8.10
C VAL A 15 5.37 15.09 -7.09
N ILE A 16 6.62 15.10 -6.63
CA ILE A 16 7.16 16.05 -5.64
C ILE A 16 7.78 17.22 -6.40
N SER A 17 6.96 18.05 -7.03
CA SER A 17 7.46 19.17 -7.86
C SER A 17 6.43 20.28 -8.03
N GLU A 18 6.90 21.52 -8.04
CA GLU A 18 6.12 22.72 -8.38
C GLU A 18 5.83 22.85 -9.88
N ALA A 19 6.38 21.96 -10.71
CA ALA A 19 6.13 21.94 -12.14
C ALA A 19 4.72 21.51 -12.50
N ILE A 20 4.01 20.86 -11.57
CA ILE A 20 2.63 20.40 -11.76
C ILE A 20 1.64 21.32 -11.07
N LYS A 21 0.42 21.37 -11.60
CA LYS A 21 -0.69 22.04 -10.91
C LYS A 21 -0.94 21.35 -9.56
N PRO A 22 -1.09 22.08 -8.44
CA PRO A 22 -1.46 21.50 -7.16
C PRO A 22 -2.71 20.62 -7.27
N TYR A 23 -2.65 19.43 -6.69
CA TYR A 23 -3.70 18.45 -6.71
C TYR A 23 -4.13 18.10 -5.27
N LEU A 24 -5.40 18.24 -4.99
CA LEU A 24 -6.03 17.75 -3.77
C LEU A 24 -6.90 16.55 -4.10
N PRO A 25 -6.75 15.42 -3.36
CA PRO A 25 -7.53 14.23 -3.64
C PRO A 25 -9.01 14.43 -3.23
N ASP A 26 -9.92 14.03 -4.10
CA ASP A 26 -11.35 13.96 -3.83
C ASP A 26 -11.94 12.65 -4.34
N TYR A 27 -13.09 12.28 -3.80
CA TYR A 27 -13.76 11.02 -4.16
C TYR A 27 -14.15 10.97 -5.65
N LYS A 28 -14.62 12.08 -6.21
CA LYS A 28 -15.08 12.13 -7.61
C LYS A 28 -13.94 11.77 -8.58
N HIS A 29 -12.75 12.29 -8.32
CA HIS A 29 -11.57 11.99 -9.13
C HIS A 29 -11.11 10.56 -8.95
N GLN A 30 -11.06 10.04 -7.71
CA GLN A 30 -10.70 8.65 -7.42
C GLN A 30 -11.68 7.68 -8.10
N LYS A 31 -12.98 7.98 -8.05
CA LYS A 31 -14.02 7.20 -8.76
C LYS A 31 -13.79 7.20 -10.27
N ALA A 32 -13.50 8.36 -10.87
CA ALA A 32 -13.22 8.45 -12.30
C ALA A 32 -12.02 7.59 -12.71
N ILE A 33 -10.94 7.60 -11.92
CA ILE A 33 -9.76 6.75 -12.14
C ILE A 33 -10.13 5.27 -12.04
N ALA A 34 -10.87 4.87 -11.01
CA ALA A 34 -11.24 3.46 -10.81
C ALA A 34 -12.11 2.93 -11.95
N LEU A 35 -13.12 3.70 -12.39
CA LEU A 35 -13.99 3.32 -13.50
C LEU A 35 -13.23 3.25 -14.83
N GLU A 36 -12.32 4.19 -15.10
CA GLU A 36 -11.52 4.15 -16.32
C GLU A 36 -10.50 2.99 -16.26
N ALA A 37 -9.87 2.73 -15.11
CA ALA A 37 -8.98 1.59 -14.94
C ALA A 37 -9.70 0.26 -15.20
N GLU A 38 -10.91 0.09 -14.65
CA GLU A 38 -11.73 -1.10 -14.91
C GLU A 38 -12.07 -1.25 -16.39
N LYS A 39 -12.53 -0.18 -17.02
CA LYS A 39 -12.87 -0.13 -18.46
C LYS A 39 -11.68 -0.49 -19.35
N GLN A 40 -10.47 -0.10 -18.98
CA GLN A 40 -9.23 -0.40 -19.70
C GLN A 40 -8.62 -1.76 -19.32
N GLY A 41 -9.29 -2.55 -18.48
CA GLY A 41 -8.87 -3.90 -18.12
C GLY A 41 -7.70 -3.96 -17.13
N PHE A 42 -7.50 -2.92 -16.32
CA PHE A 42 -6.57 -3.00 -15.20
C PHE A 42 -7.05 -4.01 -14.17
N SER A 43 -6.13 -4.75 -13.58
CA SER A 43 -6.45 -5.84 -12.67
C SER A 43 -6.71 -5.36 -11.24
N PHE A 44 -6.03 -4.28 -10.80
CA PHE A 44 -6.17 -3.80 -9.42
C PHE A 44 -5.89 -2.30 -9.27
N ALA A 45 -6.40 -1.75 -8.16
CA ALA A 45 -6.12 -0.41 -7.67
C ALA A 45 -5.62 -0.46 -6.22
N LEU A 46 -4.51 0.25 -5.93
CA LEU A 46 -3.86 0.26 -4.63
C LEU A 46 -3.83 1.70 -4.08
N PRO A 47 -4.72 2.07 -3.15
CA PRO A 47 -4.62 3.33 -2.41
C PRO A 47 -3.66 3.21 -1.24
N MET A 48 -2.83 4.25 -1.05
CA MET A 48 -1.92 4.35 0.08
C MET A 48 -2.61 4.90 1.34
N ILE A 49 -1.89 4.87 2.48
CA ILE A 49 -2.25 5.58 3.71
C ILE A 49 -1.13 6.54 4.11
N LYS A 50 -1.52 7.73 4.57
CA LYS A 50 -0.63 8.73 5.14
C LYS A 50 -1.38 9.57 6.17
N PHE A 51 -0.81 9.72 7.38
CA PHE A 51 -1.41 10.53 8.46
C PHE A 51 -0.71 11.87 8.63
N LYS A 52 0.53 11.97 8.17
CA LYS A 52 1.31 13.21 8.15
C LYS A 52 2.15 13.22 6.89
N GLY A 53 1.89 14.18 6.03
CA GLY A 53 2.64 14.37 4.79
C GLY A 53 4.05 14.89 5.03
N PHE A 54 4.70 15.25 3.97
CA PHE A 54 6.08 15.72 3.97
C PHE A 54 6.18 17.23 3.79
N GLY A 55 5.01 17.92 3.66
CA GLY A 55 4.95 19.39 3.56
C GLY A 55 5.66 19.93 2.32
N GLY A 56 6.54 20.92 2.56
CA GLY A 56 7.18 21.70 1.51
C GLY A 56 6.22 22.69 0.85
N SER A 57 6.66 23.34 -0.22
CA SER A 57 5.82 24.26 -1.00
C SER A 57 4.67 23.57 -1.71
N THR A 58 4.81 22.28 -1.98
CA THR A 58 3.77 21.46 -2.63
C THR A 58 2.75 20.89 -1.66
N GLY A 59 2.99 20.89 -0.35
CA GLY A 59 2.16 20.17 0.63
C GLY A 59 2.06 18.68 0.30
N TYR A 60 3.19 18.06 -0.06
CA TYR A 60 3.22 16.69 -0.55
C TYR A 60 2.70 15.69 0.47
N TRP A 61 1.59 15.03 0.14
CA TRP A 61 0.84 14.07 0.95
C TRP A 61 0.26 14.64 2.27
N ASP A 62 0.16 15.98 2.42
CA ASP A 62 -0.47 16.57 3.60
C ASP A 62 -1.98 16.26 3.68
N HIS A 63 -2.61 16.04 2.52
CA HIS A 63 -3.98 15.54 2.43
C HIS A 63 -3.94 14.11 1.92
N CYS A 64 -4.65 13.20 2.58
CA CYS A 64 -4.78 11.81 2.15
C CYS A 64 -6.19 11.29 2.47
N LEU A 65 -6.83 10.69 1.47
CA LEU A 65 -8.08 9.97 1.70
C LEU A 65 -7.79 8.61 2.33
N GLU A 66 -8.54 8.25 3.36
CA GLU A 66 -8.38 6.99 4.06
C GLU A 66 -8.73 5.81 3.14
N PRO A 67 -7.84 4.81 2.98
CA PRO A 67 -7.96 3.80 1.93
C PRO A 67 -9.11 2.81 2.11
N PHE A 68 -9.50 2.42 3.33
CA PHE A 68 -10.54 1.41 3.53
C PHE A 68 -11.93 1.97 3.22
N THR A 69 -12.23 3.17 3.71
CA THR A 69 -13.50 3.86 3.41
C THR A 69 -13.59 4.24 1.93
N LEU A 70 -12.47 4.67 1.33
CA LEU A 70 -12.39 4.92 -0.10
C LEU A 70 -12.67 3.66 -0.92
N VAL A 71 -12.03 2.55 -0.57
CA VAL A 71 -12.22 1.26 -1.25
C VAL A 71 -13.65 0.74 -1.10
N ALA A 72 -14.29 0.90 0.06
CA ALA A 72 -15.68 0.49 0.23
C ALA A 72 -16.60 1.16 -0.81
N ALA A 73 -16.43 2.47 -1.01
CA ALA A 73 -17.22 3.21 -1.99
C ALA A 73 -16.87 2.82 -3.44
N LEU A 74 -15.58 2.67 -3.77
CA LEU A 74 -15.14 2.33 -5.13
C LEU A 74 -15.49 0.90 -5.52
N ALA A 75 -15.39 -0.05 -4.58
CA ALA A 75 -15.72 -1.46 -4.83
C ALA A 75 -17.21 -1.68 -5.11
N ALA A 76 -18.09 -0.85 -4.53
CA ALA A 76 -19.52 -0.88 -4.80
C ALA A 76 -19.87 -0.33 -6.21
N GLU A 77 -19.01 0.51 -6.78
CA GLU A 77 -19.21 1.13 -8.10
C GLU A 77 -18.57 0.34 -9.26
N THR A 78 -17.71 -0.64 -8.96
CA THR A 78 -16.97 -1.45 -9.94
C THR A 78 -17.33 -2.92 -9.83
N LYS A 79 -17.05 -3.71 -10.87
CA LYS A 79 -17.44 -5.13 -10.96
C LYS A 79 -16.26 -6.09 -11.04
N THR A 80 -15.15 -5.67 -11.63
CA THR A 80 -14.00 -6.55 -11.94
C THR A 80 -12.69 -6.06 -11.33
N LEU A 81 -12.54 -4.75 -11.08
CA LEU A 81 -11.33 -4.19 -10.51
C LEU A 81 -11.15 -4.65 -9.05
N SER A 82 -9.99 -5.23 -8.75
CA SER A 82 -9.62 -5.59 -7.38
C SER A 82 -9.02 -4.41 -6.64
N TYR A 83 -9.16 -4.38 -5.32
CA TYR A 83 -8.67 -3.30 -4.49
C TYR A 83 -7.70 -3.79 -3.42
N ILE A 84 -6.63 -3.04 -3.21
CA ILE A 84 -5.57 -3.38 -2.26
C ILE A 84 -5.38 -2.19 -1.30
N PRO A 85 -6.32 -1.97 -0.35
CA PRO A 85 -6.14 -0.90 0.63
C PRO A 85 -4.88 -1.13 1.47
N THR A 86 -4.22 -0.04 1.84
CA THR A 86 -3.03 -0.08 2.67
C THR A 86 -3.39 0.04 4.15
N VAL A 87 -2.95 -0.91 4.97
CA VAL A 87 -3.02 -0.82 6.43
C VAL A 87 -1.72 -0.34 7.02
N ALA A 88 -1.79 0.68 7.86
CA ALA A 88 -0.71 1.10 8.74
C ALA A 88 -0.85 0.32 10.07
N LEU A 89 0.02 -0.65 10.31
CA LEU A 89 -0.14 -1.61 11.41
C LEU A 89 -0.22 -0.97 12.80
N LEU A 90 0.47 0.15 13.00
CA LEU A 90 0.43 0.91 14.26
C LEU A 90 -0.89 1.65 14.49
N ALA A 91 -1.62 1.97 13.42
CA ALA A 91 -2.85 2.78 13.50
C ALA A 91 -4.12 1.93 13.57
N MET A 92 -4.06 0.66 13.20
CA MET A 92 -5.23 -0.22 13.22
C MET A 92 -4.95 -1.49 13.99
N HIS A 93 -5.83 -1.80 14.94
CA HIS A 93 -5.78 -3.07 15.66
C HIS A 93 -6.09 -4.25 14.71
N PRO A 94 -5.38 -5.40 14.79
CA PRO A 94 -5.57 -6.52 13.87
C PRO A 94 -7.01 -7.06 13.86
N ALA A 95 -7.69 -7.14 14.99
CA ALA A 95 -9.09 -7.56 15.03
C ALA A 95 -10.03 -6.61 14.27
N TYR A 96 -9.74 -5.29 14.30
CA TYR A 96 -10.51 -4.32 13.52
C TYR A 96 -10.19 -4.43 12.03
N THR A 97 -8.92 -4.58 11.67
CA THR A 97 -8.49 -4.82 10.28
C THR A 97 -9.13 -6.09 9.71
N ALA A 98 -9.14 -7.17 10.49
CA ALA A 98 -9.78 -8.43 10.07
C ALA A 98 -11.26 -8.22 9.71
N ARG A 99 -12.00 -7.52 10.58
CA ARG A 99 -13.41 -7.19 10.38
C ARG A 99 -13.64 -6.30 9.15
N THR A 100 -12.81 -5.29 8.99
CA THR A 100 -12.91 -4.34 7.87
C THR A 100 -12.66 -5.05 6.53
N ILE A 101 -11.62 -5.86 6.44
CA ILE A 101 -11.32 -6.63 5.22
C ILE A 101 -12.40 -7.67 4.93
N ALA A 102 -12.93 -8.36 5.94
CA ALA A 102 -14.05 -9.29 5.74
C ALA A 102 -15.28 -8.57 5.18
N THR A 103 -15.56 -7.35 5.65
CA THR A 103 -16.64 -6.50 5.12
C THR A 103 -16.37 -6.07 3.68
N LEU A 104 -15.14 -5.62 3.37
CA LEU A 104 -14.75 -5.25 2.01
C LEU A 104 -14.79 -6.45 1.05
N SER A 105 -14.40 -7.63 1.52
CA SER A 105 -14.53 -8.87 0.75
C SER A 105 -15.99 -9.19 0.40
N ASN A 106 -16.91 -8.94 1.33
CA ASN A 106 -18.34 -9.09 1.08
C ASN A 106 -18.86 -8.05 0.06
N ILE A 107 -18.53 -6.77 0.24
CA ILE A 107 -18.94 -5.68 -0.66
C ILE A 107 -18.44 -5.91 -2.08
N SER A 108 -17.17 -6.33 -2.22
CA SER A 108 -16.49 -6.49 -3.50
C SER A 108 -16.65 -7.87 -4.14
N ASP A 109 -17.38 -8.80 -3.50
CA ASP A 109 -17.43 -10.21 -3.86
C ASP A 109 -16.03 -10.86 -4.01
N GLY A 110 -15.18 -10.61 -3.03
CA GLY A 110 -13.82 -11.19 -2.93
C GLY A 110 -12.71 -10.41 -3.66
N ARG A 111 -13.02 -9.30 -4.32
CA ARG A 111 -12.03 -8.47 -5.05
C ARG A 111 -11.23 -7.54 -4.12
N VAL A 112 -10.71 -8.06 -3.01
CA VAL A 112 -9.90 -7.30 -2.05
C VAL A 112 -8.65 -8.06 -1.64
N GLY A 113 -7.54 -7.34 -1.55
CA GLY A 113 -6.30 -7.76 -0.89
C GLY A 113 -5.94 -6.79 0.24
N LEU A 114 -4.77 -6.93 0.83
CA LEU A 114 -4.29 -6.06 1.89
C LEU A 114 -2.82 -5.70 1.68
N ASN A 115 -2.52 -4.41 1.52
CA ASN A 115 -1.14 -3.93 1.55
C ASN A 115 -0.74 -3.58 2.98
N VAL A 116 0.35 -4.19 3.45
CA VAL A 116 0.82 -4.10 4.83
C VAL A 116 2.04 -3.19 4.93
N VAL A 117 1.92 -2.09 5.69
CA VAL A 117 3.04 -1.20 5.99
C VAL A 117 3.30 -1.15 7.49
N THR A 118 4.53 -1.48 7.87
CA THR A 118 4.93 -1.58 9.28
C THR A 118 5.05 -0.25 10.00
N GLY A 119 5.10 0.88 9.25
CA GLY A 119 5.34 2.21 9.81
C GLY A 119 6.85 2.46 10.08
N TRP A 120 7.43 3.36 9.29
CA TRP A 120 8.84 3.76 9.41
C TRP A 120 9.00 5.23 9.80
N ASN A 121 8.03 6.05 9.46
CA ASN A 121 8.06 7.50 9.71
C ASN A 121 7.55 7.80 11.13
N ARG A 122 8.47 7.84 12.08
CA ARG A 122 8.18 8.07 13.51
C ARG A 122 7.28 9.30 13.76
N PRO A 123 7.53 10.50 13.18
CA PRO A 123 6.69 11.67 13.42
C PRO A 123 5.23 11.52 13.00
N GLU A 124 4.96 10.63 12.05
CA GLU A 124 3.61 10.32 11.58
C GLU A 124 2.76 9.62 12.66
N TYR A 125 3.37 8.74 13.43
CA TYR A 125 2.70 7.97 14.48
C TYR A 125 2.79 8.67 15.85
N GLU A 126 3.86 9.41 16.13
CA GLU A 126 3.98 10.17 17.38
C GLU A 126 2.88 11.22 17.54
N GLN A 127 2.49 11.91 16.46
CA GLN A 127 1.39 12.89 16.52
C GLN A 127 0.07 12.29 16.98
N MET A 128 -0.10 10.96 16.83
CA MET A 128 -1.29 10.22 17.24
C MET A 128 -1.08 9.47 18.58
N GLY A 129 0.10 9.58 19.20
CA GLY A 129 0.45 8.83 20.39
C GLY A 129 0.65 7.32 20.15
N LEU A 130 0.89 6.90 18.91
CA LEU A 130 0.94 5.50 18.50
C LEU A 130 2.36 4.96 18.28
N TRP A 131 3.40 5.77 18.48
CA TRP A 131 4.77 5.27 18.34
C TRP A 131 5.17 4.44 19.58
N PRO A 132 5.52 3.12 19.40
CA PRO A 132 5.71 2.22 20.55
C PRO A 132 7.05 2.40 21.28
N GLY A 133 7.92 3.28 20.81
CA GLY A 133 9.23 3.52 21.42
C GLY A 133 10.40 3.18 20.48
N ASN A 134 11.63 3.35 21.00
CA ASN A 134 12.84 3.31 20.16
C ASN A 134 13.14 1.95 19.53
N ASN A 135 12.77 0.85 20.18
CA ASN A 135 13.06 -0.50 19.68
C ASN A 135 12.05 -0.98 18.62
N TYR A 136 11.00 -0.21 18.36
CA TYR A 136 9.97 -0.63 17.40
C TYR A 136 10.53 -0.82 15.99
N TYR A 137 11.36 0.10 15.53
CA TYR A 137 11.86 0.05 14.16
C TYR A 137 12.66 -1.23 13.87
N GLU A 138 13.40 -1.75 14.84
CA GLU A 138 14.16 -3.00 14.71
C GLU A 138 13.23 -4.21 14.70
N ASN A 139 12.20 -4.21 15.55
CA ASN A 139 11.27 -5.33 15.75
C ASN A 139 10.00 -5.24 14.87
N ARG A 140 9.89 -4.24 14.00
CA ARG A 140 8.66 -3.97 13.22
C ARG A 140 8.17 -5.13 12.35
N TYR A 141 9.06 -5.98 11.86
CA TYR A 141 8.68 -7.13 11.06
C TYR A 141 8.22 -8.32 11.91
N GLU A 142 8.73 -8.46 13.13
CA GLU A 142 8.22 -9.43 14.08
C GLU A 142 6.80 -9.04 14.53
N PHE A 143 6.61 -7.76 14.88
CA PHE A 143 5.28 -7.19 15.13
C PHE A 143 4.32 -7.44 13.95
N ALA A 144 4.77 -7.22 12.72
CA ALA A 144 3.97 -7.45 11.52
C ALA A 144 3.64 -8.94 11.30
N SER A 145 4.57 -9.85 11.59
CA SER A 145 4.33 -11.28 11.48
C SER A 145 3.27 -11.76 12.45
N GLU A 146 3.31 -11.30 13.71
CA GLU A 146 2.27 -11.62 14.68
C GLU A 146 0.92 -10.99 14.32
N TYR A 147 0.93 -9.75 13.81
CA TYR A 147 -0.28 -9.11 13.29
C TYR A 147 -0.95 -9.94 12.20
N LEU A 148 -0.18 -10.40 11.20
CA LEU A 148 -0.69 -11.25 10.13
C LEU A 148 -1.18 -12.60 10.63
N ALA A 149 -0.52 -13.20 11.61
CA ALA A 149 -0.96 -14.44 12.22
C ALA A 149 -2.33 -14.31 12.92
N ILE A 150 -2.62 -13.14 13.52
CA ILE A 150 -3.95 -12.85 14.08
C ILE A 150 -4.99 -12.70 12.98
N LEU A 151 -4.65 -12.02 11.87
CA LEU A 151 -5.55 -11.91 10.71
C LEU A 151 -5.88 -13.28 10.13
N ASP A 152 -4.87 -14.14 9.99
CA ASP A 152 -5.03 -15.49 9.44
C ASP A 152 -5.96 -16.35 10.32
N ASP A 153 -5.77 -16.36 11.64
CA ASP A 153 -6.68 -17.04 12.58
C ASP A 153 -8.12 -16.52 12.40
N LEU A 154 -8.32 -15.20 12.40
CA LEU A 154 -9.65 -14.58 12.30
C LEU A 154 -10.32 -14.81 10.95
N TRP A 155 -9.56 -14.90 9.86
CA TRP A 155 -10.11 -15.14 8.51
C TRP A 155 -10.32 -16.62 8.19
N THR A 156 -9.62 -17.52 8.90
CA THR A 156 -9.70 -18.97 8.65
C THR A 156 -10.72 -19.62 9.58
N SER A 157 -10.61 -19.38 10.88
CA SER A 157 -11.46 -20.00 11.90
C SER A 157 -12.60 -19.11 12.41
N GLY A 158 -12.54 -17.81 12.13
CA GLY A 158 -13.49 -16.83 12.66
C GLY A 158 -13.21 -16.43 14.12
N GLN A 159 -12.16 -16.96 14.75
CA GLN A 159 -11.81 -16.66 16.14
C GLN A 159 -10.29 -16.68 16.36
N CYS A 160 -9.82 -15.96 17.39
CA CYS A 160 -8.42 -15.88 17.74
C CYS A 160 -8.22 -15.70 19.26
N THR A 161 -7.30 -16.47 19.83
CA THR A 161 -6.73 -16.22 21.16
C THR A 161 -5.21 -16.26 21.02
N ARG A 162 -4.54 -15.11 21.22
CA ARG A 162 -3.09 -14.98 21.18
C ARG A 162 -2.58 -14.06 22.28
N HIS A 163 -1.59 -14.56 23.00
CA HIS A 163 -0.87 -13.79 24.01
C HIS A 163 0.61 -13.78 23.63
N SER A 164 1.12 -12.60 23.34
CA SER A 164 2.50 -12.37 22.94
C SER A 164 3.04 -11.07 23.54
N PRO A 165 4.31 -10.71 23.32
CA PRO A 165 4.84 -9.42 23.72
C PRO A 165 4.09 -8.21 23.11
N PHE A 166 3.49 -8.39 21.92
CA PHE A 166 2.80 -7.33 21.21
C PHE A 166 1.28 -7.35 21.38
N TRP A 167 0.67 -8.53 21.61
CA TRP A 167 -0.78 -8.70 21.58
C TRP A 167 -1.31 -9.51 22.73
N LYS A 168 -2.42 -9.03 23.31
CA LYS A 168 -3.22 -9.76 24.31
C LYS A 168 -4.64 -9.86 23.77
N ILE A 169 -4.93 -10.93 23.07
CA ILE A 169 -6.22 -11.19 22.42
C ILE A 169 -6.79 -12.45 23.03
N THR A 170 -8.01 -12.39 23.56
CA THR A 170 -8.70 -13.51 24.18
C THR A 170 -10.10 -13.63 23.60
N ASP A 171 -10.42 -14.81 23.05
CA ASP A 171 -11.73 -15.15 22.50
C ASP A 171 -12.29 -14.08 21.53
N CYS A 172 -11.44 -13.59 20.63
CA CYS A 172 -11.81 -12.57 19.67
C CYS A 172 -12.47 -13.20 18.45
N HIS A 173 -13.64 -12.70 18.05
CA HIS A 173 -14.40 -13.23 16.92
C HIS A 173 -14.45 -12.29 15.74
N CYS A 174 -14.38 -12.85 14.52
CA CYS A 174 -14.55 -12.15 13.25
C CYS A 174 -15.45 -12.94 12.31
N LEU A 175 -16.76 -12.71 12.39
CA LEU A 175 -17.75 -13.29 11.49
C LEU A 175 -18.55 -12.20 10.77
N PRO A 176 -18.88 -12.36 9.47
CA PRO A 176 -18.49 -13.48 8.62
C PRO A 176 -16.98 -13.49 8.32
N ILE A 177 -16.41 -14.64 8.04
CA ILE A 177 -15.05 -14.75 7.47
C ILE A 177 -15.08 -14.36 5.99
N PRO A 178 -13.95 -13.94 5.39
CA PRO A 178 -13.86 -13.74 3.95
C PRO A 178 -14.17 -15.01 3.16
N LYS A 179 -14.84 -14.88 2.01
CA LYS A 179 -15.15 -16.04 1.12
C LYS A 179 -13.88 -16.65 0.49
N HIS A 180 -12.85 -15.83 0.29
CA HIS A 180 -11.61 -16.21 -0.37
C HIS A 180 -10.43 -15.80 0.48
N GLN A 181 -9.31 -16.49 0.30
CA GLN A 181 -8.04 -16.08 0.92
C GLN A 181 -7.70 -14.64 0.52
N ILE A 182 -7.33 -13.83 1.48
CA ILE A 182 -6.97 -12.42 1.27
C ILE A 182 -5.50 -12.35 0.85
N PRO A 183 -5.19 -11.90 -0.37
CA PRO A 183 -3.82 -11.71 -0.81
C PRO A 183 -3.12 -10.61 0.01
N ILE A 184 -1.90 -10.90 0.47
CA ILE A 184 -1.07 -9.96 1.24
C ILE A 184 -0.02 -9.33 0.34
N TYR A 185 0.07 -8.02 0.36
CA TYR A 185 1.02 -7.20 -0.37
C TYR A 185 1.96 -6.50 0.62
N SER A 186 3.24 -6.39 0.30
CA SER A 186 4.20 -5.67 1.15
C SER A 186 5.37 -5.11 0.34
N ALA A 187 5.89 -3.96 0.79
CA ALA A 187 6.95 -3.22 0.11
C ALA A 187 8.34 -3.34 0.78
N GLY A 188 8.62 -4.46 1.45
CA GLY A 188 9.90 -4.67 2.14
C GLY A 188 11.09 -4.75 1.17
N GLN A 189 12.08 -3.84 1.33
CA GLN A 189 13.29 -3.79 0.50
C GLN A 189 14.58 -4.08 1.28
N SER A 190 14.60 -3.90 2.61
CA SER A 190 15.71 -4.31 3.46
C SER A 190 15.81 -5.84 3.56
N PRO A 191 16.94 -6.42 3.99
CA PRO A 191 17.05 -7.87 4.18
C PRO A 191 15.94 -8.47 5.05
N SER A 192 15.60 -7.82 6.16
CA SER A 192 14.49 -8.23 7.02
C SER A 192 13.12 -8.07 6.33
N GLY A 193 12.93 -7.02 5.54
CA GLY A 193 11.72 -6.81 4.76
C GLY A 193 11.56 -7.84 3.63
N ILE A 194 12.64 -8.23 2.97
CA ILE A 194 12.63 -9.31 1.96
C ILE A 194 12.27 -10.65 2.62
N LYS A 195 12.86 -10.94 3.79
CA LYS A 195 12.52 -12.14 4.56
C LYS A 195 11.03 -12.16 4.91
N PHE A 196 10.52 -11.07 5.46
CA PHE A 196 9.09 -10.93 5.78
C PHE A 196 8.19 -11.15 4.54
N CYS A 197 8.53 -10.55 3.38
CA CYS A 197 7.80 -10.80 2.15
C CYS A 197 7.83 -12.27 1.72
N THR A 198 8.97 -12.95 1.88
CA THR A 198 9.11 -14.37 1.53
C THR A 198 8.24 -15.28 2.40
N GLU A 199 8.06 -14.92 3.66
CA GLU A 199 7.30 -15.71 4.63
C GLU A 199 5.79 -15.44 4.54
N HIS A 200 5.38 -14.20 4.25
CA HIS A 200 3.99 -13.76 4.44
C HIS A 200 3.32 -13.16 3.20
N ALA A 201 4.08 -12.62 2.25
CA ALA A 201 3.45 -11.90 1.15
C ALA A 201 3.05 -12.82 -0.02
N THR A 202 1.88 -12.54 -0.60
CA THR A 202 1.47 -13.06 -1.91
C THR A 202 2.17 -12.27 -3.03
N GLN A 203 2.36 -10.96 -2.83
CA GLN A 203 2.99 -10.05 -3.77
C GLN A 203 3.95 -9.10 -3.04
N ARG A 204 5.15 -8.96 -3.57
CA ARG A 204 6.13 -7.97 -3.12
C ARG A 204 6.11 -6.76 -4.04
N ILE A 205 5.98 -5.56 -3.47
CA ILE A 205 6.00 -4.28 -4.20
C ILE A 205 7.42 -3.71 -4.17
N VAL A 206 7.95 -3.36 -5.33
CA VAL A 206 9.30 -2.76 -5.47
C VAL A 206 9.28 -1.64 -6.49
N PHE A 207 10.15 -0.64 -6.30
CA PHE A 207 10.34 0.40 -7.32
C PHE A 207 11.03 -0.17 -8.57
N GLY A 208 10.53 0.19 -9.75
CA GLY A 208 11.02 -0.25 -11.05
C GLY A 208 12.37 0.36 -11.45
N HIS A 209 13.39 0.22 -10.62
CA HIS A 209 14.74 0.71 -10.87
C HIS A 209 15.56 -0.31 -11.68
N ARG A 210 16.49 0.16 -12.54
CA ARG A 210 17.33 -0.72 -13.39
C ARG A 210 18.08 -1.81 -12.62
N SER A 211 18.56 -1.51 -11.42
CA SER A 211 19.23 -2.52 -10.58
C SER A 211 18.27 -3.60 -10.11
N VAL A 212 17.04 -3.24 -9.76
CA VAL A 212 15.99 -4.19 -9.36
C VAL A 212 15.61 -5.09 -10.54
N LEU A 213 15.43 -4.53 -11.74
CA LEU A 213 15.14 -5.31 -12.94
C LEU A 213 16.24 -6.35 -13.22
N LYS A 214 17.51 -5.95 -13.15
CA LYS A 214 18.64 -6.89 -13.30
C LYS A 214 18.65 -7.99 -12.24
N THR A 215 18.26 -7.67 -11.00
CA THR A 215 18.15 -8.66 -9.93
C THR A 215 17.02 -9.64 -10.22
N LEU A 216 15.85 -9.15 -10.64
CA LEU A 216 14.71 -9.99 -10.99
C LEU A 216 15.00 -10.90 -12.20
N GLU A 217 15.74 -10.41 -13.19
CA GLU A 217 16.18 -11.21 -14.34
C GLU A 217 17.09 -12.37 -13.88
N LYS A 218 18.03 -12.11 -12.97
CA LYS A 218 18.89 -13.15 -12.37
C LYS A 218 18.08 -14.15 -11.56
N GLU A 219 17.12 -13.67 -10.77
CA GLU A 219 16.27 -14.51 -9.93
C GLU A 219 15.32 -15.39 -10.77
N LYS A 220 14.87 -14.92 -11.95
CA LYS A 220 14.07 -15.72 -12.89
C LYS A 220 14.82 -16.98 -13.38
N ASN A 221 16.12 -16.93 -13.41
CA ASN A 221 16.98 -18.03 -13.82
C ASN A 221 17.34 -19.01 -12.67
N ASN A 222 16.96 -18.69 -11.43
CA ASN A 222 17.12 -19.59 -10.29
C ASN A 222 16.09 -20.73 -10.37
N LYS A 223 16.55 -21.95 -10.07
CA LYS A 223 15.71 -23.16 -10.13
C LYS A 223 14.66 -23.25 -9.03
N GLU A 224 14.76 -22.44 -7.97
CA GLU A 224 13.76 -22.41 -6.89
C GLU A 224 12.67 -21.38 -7.20
N PRO A 225 11.41 -21.81 -7.36
CA PRO A 225 10.31 -20.88 -7.59
C PRO A 225 10.10 -20.00 -6.35
N LYS A 226 10.00 -18.68 -6.55
CA LYS A 226 9.59 -17.76 -5.48
C LYS A 226 8.18 -18.08 -5.02
N LYS A 227 7.96 -17.99 -3.71
CA LYS A 227 6.63 -18.17 -3.10
C LYS A 227 5.71 -16.98 -3.33
N TYR A 228 6.20 -15.84 -3.84
CA TYR A 228 5.46 -14.60 -4.06
C TYR A 228 5.69 -14.03 -5.45
N GLY A 229 4.69 -13.30 -5.96
CA GLY A 229 4.81 -12.49 -7.16
C GLY A 229 5.51 -11.15 -6.88
N THR A 230 5.82 -10.40 -7.94
CA THR A 230 6.47 -9.09 -7.81
C THR A 230 5.70 -8.04 -8.59
N ILE A 231 5.35 -6.94 -7.92
CA ILE A 231 4.78 -5.74 -8.53
C ILE A 231 5.90 -4.70 -8.67
N LEU A 232 6.05 -4.19 -9.89
CA LEU A 232 6.99 -3.13 -10.22
C LEU A 232 6.24 -1.79 -10.29
N LEU A 233 6.67 -0.82 -9.49
CA LEU A 233 6.14 0.54 -9.54
C LEU A 233 6.94 1.39 -10.52
N PHE A 234 6.23 2.04 -11.44
CA PHE A 234 6.80 2.99 -12.39
C PHE A 234 5.99 4.28 -12.39
N HIS A 235 6.69 5.41 -12.54
CA HIS A 235 6.07 6.65 -12.98
C HIS A 235 6.11 6.72 -14.50
N LEU A 236 4.95 6.97 -15.10
CA LEU A 236 4.84 7.12 -16.55
C LEU A 236 4.62 8.58 -16.91
N ILE A 237 5.45 9.11 -17.81
CA ILE A 237 5.25 10.42 -18.41
C ILE A 237 4.86 10.19 -19.87
N VAL A 238 3.63 10.52 -20.19
CA VAL A 238 3.06 10.31 -21.53
C VAL A 238 2.94 11.65 -22.25
N ALA A 239 3.48 11.72 -23.46
CA ALA A 239 3.36 12.87 -24.35
C ALA A 239 3.28 12.40 -25.81
N VAL A 240 2.96 13.31 -26.74
CA VAL A 240 2.83 12.99 -28.16
C VAL A 240 4.16 12.64 -28.83
N THR A 241 5.30 12.98 -28.21
CA THR A 241 6.65 12.58 -28.65
C THR A 241 7.55 12.35 -27.43
N ASP A 242 8.57 11.50 -27.60
CA ASP A 242 9.60 11.25 -26.56
C ASP A 242 10.33 12.52 -26.14
N GLU A 243 10.60 13.44 -27.06
CA GLU A 243 11.23 14.73 -26.75
C GLU A 243 10.37 15.55 -25.79
N LYS A 244 9.06 15.63 -26.04
CA LYS A 244 8.12 16.31 -25.14
C LYS A 244 8.04 15.62 -23.77
N ALA A 245 8.02 14.30 -23.74
CA ALA A 245 8.02 13.54 -22.49
C ALA A 245 9.29 13.82 -21.66
N ARG A 246 10.46 13.85 -22.29
CA ARG A 246 11.73 14.21 -21.64
C ARG A 246 11.73 15.63 -21.09
N LYS A 247 11.27 16.61 -21.86
CA LYS A 247 11.14 18.00 -21.39
C LYS A 247 10.23 18.14 -20.18
N ILE A 248 9.14 17.36 -20.12
CA ILE A 248 8.26 17.31 -18.95
C ILE A 248 9.03 16.74 -17.76
N ALA A 249 9.77 15.63 -17.93
CA ALA A 249 10.58 15.02 -16.87
C ALA A 249 11.65 15.99 -16.33
N GLU A 250 12.38 16.67 -17.23
CA GLU A 250 13.39 17.66 -16.90
C GLU A 250 12.80 18.81 -16.07
N ASN A 251 11.66 19.36 -16.49
CA ASN A 251 10.97 20.43 -15.76
C ASN A 251 10.49 19.97 -14.37
N ILE A 252 10.00 18.72 -14.24
CA ILE A 252 9.63 18.12 -12.94
C ILE A 252 10.85 18.06 -12.01
N ILE A 253 11.99 17.62 -12.53
CA ILE A 253 13.25 17.51 -11.75
C ILE A 253 13.79 18.88 -11.37
N GLU A 254 13.81 19.83 -12.30
CA GLU A 254 14.30 21.19 -12.09
C GLU A 254 13.51 21.91 -10.98
N LYS A 255 12.18 21.78 -11.01
CA LYS A 255 11.26 22.39 -10.04
C LYS A 255 10.89 21.45 -8.89
N ALA A 256 11.73 20.47 -8.58
CA ALA A 256 11.48 19.55 -7.47
C ALA A 256 11.41 20.30 -6.12
N ASP A 257 10.39 19.99 -5.32
CA ASP A 257 10.23 20.51 -3.96
C ASP A 257 11.27 19.87 -3.03
N ARG A 258 12.40 20.55 -2.90
CA ARG A 258 13.55 20.09 -2.12
C ARG A 258 13.23 19.91 -0.64
N THR A 259 12.31 20.72 -0.11
CA THR A 259 11.89 20.62 1.29
C THR A 259 11.10 19.34 1.53
N ALA A 260 10.08 19.06 0.70
CA ALA A 260 9.31 17.83 0.82
C ALA A 260 10.18 16.59 0.62
N ILE A 261 11.12 16.60 -0.33
CA ILE A 261 12.09 15.51 -0.54
C ILE A 261 12.97 15.32 0.69
N SER A 262 13.51 16.40 1.28
CA SER A 262 14.37 16.31 2.47
C SER A 262 13.61 15.76 3.69
N ASN A 263 12.32 16.07 3.83
CA ASN A 263 11.49 15.56 4.91
C ASN A 263 11.11 14.06 4.75
N GLN A 264 11.35 13.49 3.57
CA GLN A 264 11.09 12.08 3.28
C GLN A 264 12.27 11.16 3.61
N ILE A 265 13.48 11.72 3.70
CA ILE A 265 14.73 11.00 3.94
C ILE A 265 15.08 10.99 5.43
#